data_9df16c1393a0701da6a4a98be1e403f0
#
_entry.id   9df16c1393a0701da6a4a98be1e403f0
#
_cell.length_a   1.000
_cell.length_b   1.000
_cell.length_c   1.000
_cell.angle_alpha   90.00
_cell.angle_beta   90.00
_cell.angle_gamma   90.00
#
_symmetry.space_group_name_H-M   'P 1'
#
loop_
_entity.id
_entity.type
_entity.pdbx_description
1 polymer ?
#
loop_
_entity_poly.entity_id
_entity_poly.type
_entity_poly.pdbx_seq_one_letter_code
_entity_poly.pdbx_strand_id
1 'polypeptide(L)'
;NGRFGSDSKKANVKVYETISGNDIVKMFRNETQFYAKFIDSSGNPLAKRAVTFNINGVFYTRNTDDSGYAKLNINLRPGTYILTAYNPVNNEKKGFNITVKALICENHDIVKYYKNSTQYTAKVYDKDGSLAIGKNVTFNINGVFYKRTVDENGTVTLNVNLNPGKYIVTAIYEGYDVGNNVVVKSVLLTDDLSMKFKDGSKFNATVLDGQGKPLANQTVIFNINGVFYNKTTADDGVASLNIRLLRGEYIITSIWNSYQLTVRLRGIAPIL
;
A
#
# COMPACT_ATOMS: atom_id res chain seq x y z
N ASN A 1 -33.21 -32.65 67.93
CA ASN A 1 -32.56 -32.53 66.65
C ASN A 1 -33.13 -31.34 65.94
N GLY A 2 -32.62 -30.11 66.19
CA GLY A 2 -32.94 -28.90 65.51
C GLY A 2 -32.16 -28.85 64.16
N ARG A 3 -32.87 -28.90 63.02
CA ARG A 3 -32.31 -28.58 61.71
C ARG A 3 -32.25 -27.06 61.61
N PHE A 4 -31.03 -26.52 61.57
CA PHE A 4 -30.83 -25.13 61.16
C PHE A 4 -30.97 -25.09 59.63
N GLY A 5 -32.08 -24.51 59.15
CA GLY A 5 -32.22 -24.17 57.77
C GLY A 5 -31.33 -22.97 57.43
N SER A 6 -30.43 -23.11 56.50
CA SER A 6 -29.64 -21.99 55.94
C SER A 6 -30.51 -21.18 55.04
N ASP A 7 -31.05 -20.03 55.49
CA ASP A 7 -31.72 -19.06 54.65
C ASP A 7 -30.67 -18.24 53.90
N SER A 8 -30.49 -18.50 52.61
CA SER A 8 -29.62 -17.69 51.75
C SER A 8 -30.47 -16.62 51.03
N LYS A 9 -30.28 -15.36 51.38
CA LYS A 9 -30.86 -14.23 50.63
C LYS A 9 -29.90 -13.83 49.52
N LYS A 10 -30.39 -13.83 48.29
CA LYS A 10 -29.68 -13.24 47.14
C LYS A 10 -29.92 -11.72 47.11
N ALA A 11 -28.87 -10.94 47.11
CA ALA A 11 -28.90 -9.50 46.89
C ALA A 11 -28.37 -9.18 45.51
N ASN A 12 -29.03 -8.29 44.77
CA ASN A 12 -28.53 -7.75 43.51
C ASN A 12 -27.71 -6.49 43.83
N VAL A 13 -26.42 -6.52 43.47
CA VAL A 13 -25.53 -5.35 43.55
C VAL A 13 -25.40 -4.76 42.18
N LYS A 14 -25.79 -3.47 42.03
CA LYS A 14 -25.60 -2.72 40.79
C LYS A 14 -24.46 -1.73 40.98
N VAL A 15 -23.37 -1.93 40.23
CA VAL A 15 -22.22 -1.02 40.20
C VAL A 15 -22.40 -0.08 39.03
N TYR A 16 -22.32 1.22 39.25
CA TYR A 16 -22.41 2.23 38.22
C TYR A 16 -21.01 2.66 37.78
N GLU A 17 -20.84 2.82 36.46
CA GLU A 17 -19.63 3.38 35.88
C GLU A 17 -19.52 4.88 36.20
N THR A 18 -18.32 5.35 36.50
CA THR A 18 -18.07 6.78 36.78
C THR A 18 -17.42 7.50 35.58
N ILE A 19 -17.16 6.77 34.50
CA ILE A 19 -16.71 7.31 33.20
C ILE A 19 -17.73 6.92 32.15
N SER A 20 -18.25 7.89 31.42
CA SER A 20 -19.16 7.67 30.28
C SER A 20 -18.69 8.43 29.05
N GLY A 21 -18.91 7.85 27.88
CA GLY A 21 -18.52 8.39 26.57
C GLY A 21 -18.94 7.43 25.46
N ASN A 22 -18.61 7.77 24.22
CA ASN A 22 -18.93 6.96 23.06
C ASN A 22 -17.67 6.64 22.25
N ASP A 23 -17.67 5.50 21.61
CA ASP A 23 -16.71 5.17 20.55
C ASP A 23 -16.77 6.20 19.43
N ILE A 24 -15.64 6.42 18.75
CA ILE A 24 -15.58 7.37 17.63
C ILE A 24 -15.20 6.64 16.35
N VAL A 25 -15.90 7.00 15.27
CA VAL A 25 -15.51 6.73 13.90
C VAL A 25 -15.41 8.07 13.18
N LYS A 26 -14.23 8.40 12.65
CA LYS A 26 -13.98 9.66 11.96
C LYS A 26 -13.08 9.46 10.76
N MET A 27 -13.11 10.39 9.79
CA MET A 27 -12.13 10.46 8.72
C MET A 27 -10.82 11.06 9.24
N PHE A 28 -9.72 10.74 8.60
CA PHE A 28 -8.41 11.36 8.87
C PHE A 28 -8.52 12.89 8.77
N ARG A 29 -7.94 13.60 9.76
CA ARG A 29 -8.02 15.08 9.90
C ARG A 29 -9.42 15.68 9.97
N ASN A 30 -10.47 14.88 10.12
CA ASN A 30 -11.79 15.41 10.50
C ASN A 30 -11.70 16.05 11.90
N GLU A 31 -12.48 17.07 12.17
CA GLU A 31 -12.42 17.87 13.42
C GLU A 31 -13.12 17.19 14.61
N THR A 32 -13.76 16.04 14.44
CA THR A 32 -14.41 15.30 15.52
C THR A 32 -13.47 15.04 16.66
N GLN A 33 -13.86 15.44 17.87
CA GLN A 33 -13.13 15.24 19.11
C GLN A 33 -13.74 14.11 19.92
N PHE A 34 -12.94 13.48 20.78
CA PHE A 34 -13.44 12.55 21.79
C PHE A 34 -13.90 13.33 23.04
N TYR A 35 -15.06 12.93 23.61
CA TYR A 35 -15.60 13.46 24.86
C TYR A 35 -15.87 12.32 25.83
N ALA A 36 -15.51 12.52 27.10
CA ALA A 36 -15.92 11.65 28.19
C ALA A 36 -16.38 12.48 29.38
N LYS A 37 -17.44 12.01 30.07
CA LYS A 37 -17.95 12.57 31.30
C LYS A 37 -17.41 11.75 32.48
N PHE A 38 -16.98 12.46 33.52
CA PHE A 38 -16.45 11.89 34.75
C PHE A 38 -17.32 12.33 35.93
N ILE A 39 -17.67 11.40 36.79
CA ILE A 39 -18.43 11.63 38.01
C ILE A 39 -17.68 11.01 39.20
N ASP A 40 -18.00 11.46 40.41
CA ASP A 40 -17.57 10.83 41.67
C ASP A 40 -18.42 9.60 42.02
N SER A 41 -18.11 8.94 43.14
CA SER A 41 -18.86 7.79 43.63
C SER A 41 -20.29 8.10 44.09
N SER A 42 -20.62 9.39 44.30
CA SER A 42 -21.94 9.89 44.64
C SER A 42 -22.76 10.32 43.42
N GLY A 43 -22.17 10.26 42.21
CA GLY A 43 -22.80 10.65 40.96
C GLY A 43 -22.66 12.13 40.61
N ASN A 44 -21.88 12.92 41.38
CA ASN A 44 -21.67 14.32 41.09
C ASN A 44 -20.60 14.51 40.00
N PRO A 45 -20.76 15.48 39.06
CA PRO A 45 -19.76 15.78 38.05
C PRO A 45 -18.43 16.16 38.69
N LEU A 46 -17.31 15.62 38.16
CA LEU A 46 -15.98 16.07 38.50
C LEU A 46 -15.67 17.38 37.77
N ALA A 47 -16.11 18.52 38.34
CA ALA A 47 -15.90 19.85 37.76
C ALA A 47 -14.45 20.31 37.90
N LYS A 48 -13.86 20.87 36.82
CA LYS A 48 -12.51 21.49 36.79
C LYS A 48 -11.42 20.56 37.33
N ARG A 49 -11.54 19.26 37.13
CA ARG A 49 -10.57 18.24 37.56
C ARG A 49 -9.67 17.80 36.39
N ALA A 50 -8.41 17.62 36.69
CA ALA A 50 -7.48 17.00 35.78
C ALA A 50 -7.79 15.49 35.65
N VAL A 51 -8.13 15.05 34.46
CA VAL A 51 -8.33 13.63 34.07
C VAL A 51 -7.29 13.23 33.04
N THR A 52 -7.03 11.93 32.93
CA THR A 52 -6.02 11.41 32.02
C THR A 52 -6.63 10.52 30.95
N PHE A 53 -6.19 10.70 29.72
CA PHE A 53 -6.46 9.80 28.60
C PHE A 53 -5.17 9.15 28.16
N ASN A 54 -5.20 7.86 27.83
CA ASN A 54 -4.12 7.18 27.13
C ASN A 54 -4.63 6.70 25.78
N ILE A 55 -3.92 7.03 24.70
CA ILE A 55 -4.18 6.48 23.39
C ILE A 55 -2.83 6.22 22.70
N ASN A 56 -2.66 5.03 22.15
CA ASN A 56 -1.43 4.60 21.48
C ASN A 56 -0.16 4.78 22.34
N GLY A 57 -0.29 4.51 23.65
CA GLY A 57 0.81 4.63 24.64
C GLY A 57 1.14 6.05 25.08
N VAL A 58 0.47 7.07 24.54
CA VAL A 58 0.68 8.48 24.90
C VAL A 58 -0.39 8.91 25.90
N PHE A 59 0.04 9.55 26.99
CA PHE A 59 -0.82 10.06 28.04
C PHE A 59 -1.10 11.56 27.84
N TYR A 60 -2.37 11.93 27.94
CA TYR A 60 -2.87 13.29 27.82
C TYR A 60 -3.66 13.71 29.04
N THR A 61 -3.26 14.77 29.73
CA THR A 61 -4.05 15.37 30.82
C THR A 61 -4.96 16.43 30.26
N ARG A 62 -6.24 16.43 30.67
CA ARG A 62 -7.25 17.43 30.30
C ARG A 62 -8.06 17.79 31.53
N ASN A 63 -8.46 19.05 31.61
CA ASN A 63 -9.39 19.46 32.67
C ASN A 63 -10.82 19.25 32.19
N THR A 64 -11.67 18.75 33.08
CA THR A 64 -13.10 18.70 32.86
C THR A 64 -13.71 20.11 32.96
N ASP A 65 -14.84 20.30 32.27
CA ASP A 65 -15.68 21.49 32.45
C ASP A 65 -16.53 21.39 33.74
N ASP A 66 -17.40 22.38 33.96
CA ASP A 66 -18.32 22.42 35.13
C ASP A 66 -19.30 21.25 35.16
N SER A 67 -19.58 20.60 34.03
CA SER A 67 -20.48 19.46 33.90
C SER A 67 -19.73 18.12 33.96
N GLY A 68 -18.41 18.14 34.20
CA GLY A 68 -17.57 16.95 34.30
C GLY A 68 -17.11 16.37 32.95
N TYR A 69 -17.27 17.08 31.83
CA TYR A 69 -16.79 16.61 30.53
C TYR A 69 -15.35 17.05 30.28
N ALA A 70 -14.56 16.12 29.78
CA ALA A 70 -13.23 16.40 29.21
C ALA A 70 -13.20 15.99 27.73
N LYS A 71 -12.42 16.71 26.92
CA LYS A 71 -12.28 16.48 25.48
C LYS A 71 -10.83 16.20 25.09
N LEU A 72 -10.65 15.37 24.04
CA LEU A 72 -9.38 15.08 23.45
C LEU A 72 -9.47 15.17 21.91
N ASN A 73 -8.55 15.93 21.32
CA ASN A 73 -8.38 15.96 19.86
C ASN A 73 -7.73 14.64 19.40
N ILE A 74 -8.29 14.03 18.38
CA ILE A 74 -7.78 12.79 17.80
C ILE A 74 -7.07 13.11 16.47
N ASN A 75 -5.73 13.20 16.53
CA ASN A 75 -4.86 13.48 15.39
C ASN A 75 -3.98 12.26 15.06
N LEU A 76 -4.61 11.10 14.90
CA LEU A 76 -3.92 9.85 14.59
C LEU A 76 -4.02 9.52 13.10
N ARG A 77 -3.07 8.76 12.58
CA ARG A 77 -3.15 8.18 11.23
C ARG A 77 -4.33 7.20 11.16
N PRO A 78 -4.82 6.86 9.95
CA PRO A 78 -5.85 5.83 9.79
C PRO A 78 -5.50 4.53 10.50
N GLY A 79 -6.49 3.97 11.20
CA GLY A 79 -6.34 2.77 12.02
C GLY A 79 -7.41 2.70 13.11
N THR A 80 -7.37 1.62 13.88
CA THR A 80 -8.24 1.41 15.05
C THR A 80 -7.38 1.44 16.32
N TYR A 81 -7.81 2.22 17.30
CA TYR A 81 -7.10 2.47 18.54
C TYR A 81 -8.03 2.28 19.72
N ILE A 82 -7.46 1.96 20.88
CA ILE A 82 -8.17 2.01 22.16
C ILE A 82 -7.71 3.25 22.90
N LEU A 83 -8.66 4.13 23.22
CA LEU A 83 -8.48 5.24 24.11
C LEU A 83 -8.93 4.81 25.51
N THR A 84 -8.04 4.85 26.50
CA THR A 84 -8.36 4.58 27.90
C THR A 84 -8.49 5.88 28.68
N ALA A 85 -9.65 6.12 29.29
CA ALA A 85 -9.88 7.23 30.21
C ALA A 85 -9.67 6.79 31.65
N TYR A 86 -9.09 7.65 32.46
CA TYR A 86 -8.77 7.40 33.88
C TYR A 86 -9.49 8.41 34.76
N ASN A 87 -10.29 7.89 35.71
CA ASN A 87 -10.91 8.72 36.73
C ASN A 87 -9.94 8.92 37.91
N PRO A 88 -9.52 10.15 38.24
CA PRO A 88 -8.51 10.40 39.26
C PRO A 88 -9.00 10.18 40.68
N VAL A 89 -10.33 10.07 40.90
CA VAL A 89 -10.91 10.00 42.26
C VAL A 89 -10.99 8.55 42.75
N ASN A 90 -11.37 7.62 41.85
CA ASN A 90 -11.61 6.21 42.20
C ASN A 90 -10.74 5.22 41.44
N ASN A 91 -9.83 5.73 40.58
CA ASN A 91 -8.93 4.93 39.73
C ASN A 91 -9.64 4.04 38.70
N GLU A 92 -10.94 4.29 38.42
CA GLU A 92 -11.64 3.60 37.35
C GLU A 92 -10.98 3.90 35.99
N LYS A 93 -10.93 2.87 35.14
CA LYS A 93 -10.40 2.93 33.79
C LYS A 93 -11.48 2.44 32.82
N LYS A 94 -11.73 3.21 31.77
CA LYS A 94 -12.68 2.79 30.74
C LYS A 94 -12.07 2.96 29.34
N GLY A 95 -12.16 1.91 28.53
CA GLY A 95 -11.72 1.89 27.14
C GLY A 95 -12.81 2.32 26.19
N PHE A 96 -12.42 3.01 25.11
CA PHE A 96 -13.27 3.42 24.00
C PHE A 96 -12.56 3.11 22.69
N ASN A 97 -13.31 2.66 21.68
CA ASN A 97 -12.78 2.40 20.35
C ASN A 97 -12.73 3.69 19.55
N ILE A 98 -11.58 3.99 18.99
CA ILE A 98 -11.36 5.13 18.09
C ILE A 98 -10.97 4.60 16.73
N THR A 99 -11.81 4.75 15.73
CA THR A 99 -11.52 4.37 14.35
C THR A 99 -11.29 5.62 13.50
N VAL A 100 -10.11 5.74 12.94
CA VAL A 100 -9.77 6.78 11.97
C VAL A 100 -9.74 6.15 10.58
N LYS A 101 -10.63 6.58 9.69
CA LYS A 101 -10.73 6.11 8.30
C LYS A 101 -9.74 6.83 7.40
N ALA A 102 -9.20 6.13 6.42
CA ALA A 102 -8.31 6.67 5.41
C ALA A 102 -9.06 7.57 4.42
N LEU A 103 -8.38 8.61 3.90
CA LEU A 103 -8.89 9.44 2.80
C LEU A 103 -8.68 8.79 1.44
N ILE A 104 -7.67 7.91 1.31
CA ILE A 104 -7.41 7.13 0.09
C ILE A 104 -7.53 5.65 0.48
N CYS A 105 -8.34 4.90 -0.27
CA CYS A 105 -8.56 3.47 -0.05
C CYS A 105 -8.82 2.75 -1.39
N GLU A 106 -9.11 1.45 -1.36
CA GLU A 106 -9.29 0.59 -2.54
C GLU A 106 -8.11 0.68 -3.52
N ASN A 107 -6.93 0.97 -2.98
CA ASN A 107 -5.67 1.04 -3.68
C ASN A 107 -4.90 -0.27 -3.48
N HIS A 108 -4.33 -0.80 -4.56
CA HIS A 108 -3.67 -2.12 -4.54
C HIS A 108 -2.32 -2.08 -5.26
N ASP A 109 -1.45 -3.01 -4.90
CA ASP A 109 -0.25 -3.29 -5.66
C ASP A 109 -0.59 -3.69 -7.10
N ILE A 110 0.22 -3.28 -8.08
CA ILE A 110 0.02 -3.62 -9.49
C ILE A 110 1.17 -4.49 -9.99
N VAL A 111 0.80 -5.53 -10.73
CA VAL A 111 1.72 -6.30 -11.56
C VAL A 111 1.21 -6.24 -12.99
N LYS A 112 2.00 -5.68 -13.90
CA LYS A 112 1.63 -5.55 -15.32
C LYS A 112 2.81 -5.84 -16.23
N TYR A 113 2.54 -6.18 -17.47
CA TYR A 113 3.57 -6.22 -18.51
C TYR A 113 3.81 -4.83 -19.11
N TYR A 114 5.00 -4.62 -19.65
CA TYR A 114 5.37 -3.38 -20.31
C TYR A 114 4.36 -3.02 -21.42
N LYS A 115 3.97 -1.75 -21.49
CA LYS A 115 2.91 -1.23 -22.39
C LYS A 115 1.51 -1.85 -22.24
N ASN A 116 1.26 -2.68 -21.24
CA ASN A 116 -0.10 -3.10 -20.90
C ASN A 116 -0.92 -1.89 -20.43
N SER A 117 -2.22 -1.90 -20.69
CA SER A 117 -3.13 -0.77 -20.36
C SER A 117 -3.55 -0.69 -18.89
N THR A 118 -3.14 -1.64 -18.03
CA THR A 118 -3.47 -1.62 -16.59
C THR A 118 -3.02 -0.31 -15.95
N GLN A 119 -3.93 0.34 -15.24
CA GLN A 119 -3.74 1.60 -14.55
C GLN A 119 -3.69 1.38 -13.04
N TYR A 120 -3.08 2.31 -12.33
CA TYR A 120 -3.26 2.41 -10.88
C TYR A 120 -4.51 3.21 -10.59
N THR A 121 -5.35 2.70 -9.68
CA THR A 121 -6.60 3.35 -9.25
C THR A 121 -6.69 3.38 -7.73
N ALA A 122 -7.38 4.38 -7.20
CA ALA A 122 -7.72 4.48 -5.78
C ALA A 122 -9.05 5.22 -5.61
N LYS A 123 -9.76 4.92 -4.53
CA LYS A 123 -10.96 5.63 -4.09
C LYS A 123 -10.57 6.75 -3.13
N VAL A 124 -11.16 7.93 -3.27
CA VAL A 124 -10.78 9.11 -2.47
C VAL A 124 -11.99 9.74 -1.79
N TYR A 125 -11.84 10.01 -0.51
CA TYR A 125 -12.86 10.63 0.33
C TYR A 125 -12.35 11.94 0.94
N ASP A 126 -13.24 12.90 1.10
CA ASP A 126 -12.99 14.11 1.87
C ASP A 126 -13.08 13.86 3.38
N LYS A 127 -12.68 14.86 4.18
CA LYS A 127 -12.68 14.79 5.66
C LYS A 127 -14.07 14.61 6.26
N ASP A 128 -15.13 14.96 5.55
CA ASP A 128 -16.51 14.75 5.98
C ASP A 128 -17.05 13.34 5.64
N GLY A 129 -16.28 12.54 4.89
CA GLY A 129 -16.63 11.20 4.45
C GLY A 129 -17.37 11.15 3.12
N SER A 130 -17.60 12.28 2.46
CA SER A 130 -18.10 12.34 1.08
C SER A 130 -17.00 11.93 0.08
N LEU A 131 -17.38 11.58 -1.15
CA LEU A 131 -16.43 11.36 -2.23
C LEU A 131 -15.73 12.67 -2.60
N ALA A 132 -14.41 12.67 -2.76
CA ALA A 132 -13.59 13.84 -3.08
C ALA A 132 -13.69 14.23 -4.57
N ILE A 133 -14.89 14.25 -5.15
CA ILE A 133 -15.16 14.50 -6.58
C ILE A 133 -14.57 15.85 -7.01
N GLY A 134 -13.86 15.87 -8.14
CA GLY A 134 -13.24 17.09 -8.69
C GLY A 134 -11.99 17.55 -7.95
N LYS A 135 -11.61 16.92 -6.84
CA LYS A 135 -10.38 17.22 -6.10
C LYS A 135 -9.14 16.60 -6.78
N ASN A 136 -7.99 17.18 -6.50
CA ASN A 136 -6.73 16.72 -7.06
C ASN A 136 -5.96 15.84 -6.08
N VAL A 137 -5.54 14.66 -6.55
CA VAL A 137 -4.58 13.78 -5.90
C VAL A 137 -3.22 13.94 -6.56
N THR A 138 -2.16 14.00 -5.77
CA THR A 138 -0.79 14.01 -6.26
C THR A 138 -0.20 12.61 -6.14
N PHE A 139 0.30 12.07 -7.25
CA PHE A 139 1.05 10.82 -7.27
C PHE A 139 2.55 11.10 -7.39
N ASN A 140 3.35 10.32 -6.69
CA ASN A 140 4.81 10.30 -6.85
C ASN A 140 5.24 8.90 -7.29
N ILE A 141 6.02 8.84 -8.39
CA ILE A 141 6.75 7.63 -8.82
C ILE A 141 8.16 8.07 -9.21
N ASN A 142 9.20 7.49 -8.59
CA ASN A 142 10.60 7.83 -8.88
C ASN A 142 10.92 9.33 -8.77
N GLY A 143 10.30 10.05 -7.83
CA GLY A 143 10.51 11.50 -7.68
C GLY A 143 9.78 12.36 -8.71
N VAL A 144 9.03 11.75 -9.65
CA VAL A 144 8.18 12.49 -10.61
C VAL A 144 6.77 12.58 -10.05
N PHE A 145 6.23 13.80 -10.06
CA PHE A 145 4.91 14.11 -9.50
C PHE A 145 3.88 14.31 -10.61
N TYR A 146 2.71 13.68 -10.41
CA TYR A 146 1.57 13.75 -11.32
C TYR A 146 0.32 14.16 -10.56
N LYS A 147 -0.38 15.21 -11.01
CA LYS A 147 -1.72 15.55 -10.50
C LYS A 147 -2.78 14.87 -11.34
N ARG A 148 -3.77 14.28 -10.66
CA ARG A 148 -4.95 13.67 -11.29
C ARG A 148 -6.20 14.08 -10.54
N THR A 149 -7.27 14.32 -11.26
CA THR A 149 -8.57 14.69 -10.68
C THR A 149 -9.38 13.46 -10.37
N VAL A 150 -10.04 13.46 -9.23
CA VAL A 150 -10.98 12.42 -8.80
C VAL A 150 -12.25 12.56 -9.67
N ASP A 151 -12.69 11.44 -10.24
CA ASP A 151 -13.88 11.38 -11.09
C ASP A 151 -15.20 11.39 -10.31
N GLU A 152 -16.33 11.32 -11.01
CA GLU A 152 -17.68 11.33 -10.43
C GLU A 152 -17.96 10.13 -9.53
N ASN A 153 -17.22 9.04 -9.70
CA ASN A 153 -17.32 7.85 -8.85
C ASN A 153 -16.40 7.91 -7.62
N GLY A 154 -15.70 9.04 -7.42
CA GLY A 154 -14.72 9.17 -6.36
C GLY A 154 -13.41 8.42 -6.62
N THR A 155 -13.15 8.02 -7.87
CA THR A 155 -11.96 7.27 -8.27
C THR A 155 -10.93 8.21 -8.89
N VAL A 156 -9.67 8.02 -8.52
CA VAL A 156 -8.54 8.66 -9.18
C VAL A 156 -7.70 7.61 -9.89
N THR A 157 -7.24 7.94 -11.10
CA THR A 157 -6.53 7.01 -11.99
C THR A 157 -5.19 7.58 -12.43
N LEU A 158 -4.16 6.73 -12.42
CA LEU A 158 -2.83 7.05 -12.95
C LEU A 158 -2.40 6.01 -13.99
N ASN A 159 -2.06 6.48 -15.20
CA ASN A 159 -1.43 5.64 -16.21
C ASN A 159 0.01 5.34 -15.80
N VAL A 160 0.36 4.05 -15.76
CA VAL A 160 1.71 3.60 -15.43
C VAL A 160 2.45 3.20 -16.71
N ASN A 161 3.16 4.17 -17.30
CA ASN A 161 3.97 3.99 -18.51
C ASN A 161 5.46 3.98 -18.18
N LEU A 162 5.87 3.00 -17.38
CA LEU A 162 7.25 2.84 -16.92
C LEU A 162 7.93 1.68 -17.63
N ASN A 163 9.25 1.75 -17.75
CA ASN A 163 10.06 0.62 -18.22
C ASN A 163 9.93 -0.58 -17.27
N PRO A 164 10.26 -1.80 -17.72
CA PRO A 164 10.31 -2.95 -16.83
C PRO A 164 11.16 -2.70 -15.59
N GLY A 165 10.60 -3.04 -14.42
CA GLY A 165 11.23 -2.77 -13.13
C GLY A 165 10.24 -2.85 -11.97
N LYS A 166 10.74 -2.54 -10.78
CA LYS A 166 9.96 -2.45 -9.54
C LYS A 166 9.95 -0.99 -9.08
N TYR A 167 8.79 -0.50 -8.75
CA TYR A 167 8.55 0.90 -8.37
C TYR A 167 7.61 0.95 -7.17
N ILE A 168 7.56 2.12 -6.52
CA ILE A 168 6.53 2.46 -5.55
C ILE A 168 5.78 3.67 -6.11
N VAL A 169 4.47 3.57 -6.21
CA VAL A 169 3.58 4.71 -6.42
C VAL A 169 3.09 5.19 -5.06
N THR A 170 3.25 6.47 -4.76
CA THR A 170 2.69 7.11 -3.56
C THR A 170 1.59 8.06 -3.98
N ALA A 171 0.36 7.82 -3.51
CA ALA A 171 -0.77 8.72 -3.68
C ALA A 171 -0.88 9.64 -2.46
N ILE A 172 -1.06 10.94 -2.68
CA ILE A 172 -1.05 11.98 -1.64
C ILE A 172 -2.30 12.85 -1.80
N TYR A 173 -3.10 12.94 -0.74
CA TYR A 173 -4.28 13.78 -0.68
C TYR A 173 -4.47 14.37 0.73
N GLU A 174 -4.62 15.70 0.84
CA GLU A 174 -4.87 16.42 2.10
C GLU A 174 -3.88 16.03 3.23
N GLY A 175 -2.60 15.79 2.86
CA GLY A 175 -1.54 15.38 3.78
C GLY A 175 -1.66 13.95 4.31
N TYR A 176 -2.53 13.14 3.72
CA TYR A 176 -2.52 11.68 3.83
C TYR A 176 -1.78 11.08 2.63
N ASP A 177 -0.94 10.13 2.89
CA ASP A 177 -0.15 9.42 1.89
C ASP A 177 -0.31 7.91 2.02
N VAL A 178 -0.36 7.21 0.89
CA VAL A 178 -0.37 5.75 0.83
C VAL A 178 0.51 5.28 -0.33
N GLY A 179 1.33 4.26 -0.08
CA GLY A 179 2.22 3.67 -1.07
C GLY A 179 1.76 2.28 -1.50
N ASN A 180 1.93 1.97 -2.81
CA ASN A 180 1.72 0.64 -3.36
C ASN A 180 2.88 0.24 -4.27
N ASN A 181 3.15 -1.07 -4.33
CA ASN A 181 4.15 -1.61 -5.23
C ASN A 181 3.62 -1.68 -6.66
N VAL A 182 4.49 -1.34 -7.61
CA VAL A 182 4.23 -1.47 -9.04
C VAL A 182 5.34 -2.30 -9.66
N VAL A 183 4.99 -3.46 -10.21
CA VAL A 183 5.92 -4.31 -10.94
C VAL A 183 5.56 -4.28 -12.41
N VAL A 184 6.47 -3.74 -13.23
CA VAL A 184 6.36 -3.80 -14.69
C VAL A 184 7.26 -4.93 -15.18
N LYS A 185 6.66 -5.97 -15.73
CA LYS A 185 7.35 -7.13 -16.30
C LYS A 185 7.83 -6.82 -17.72
N SER A 186 9.00 -7.36 -18.09
CA SER A 186 9.50 -7.28 -19.46
C SER A 186 8.62 -8.10 -20.41
N VAL A 187 8.50 -7.61 -21.65
CA VAL A 187 7.88 -8.32 -22.78
C VAL A 187 8.92 -8.82 -23.79
N LEU A 188 10.19 -8.54 -23.53
CA LEU A 188 11.33 -9.10 -24.25
C LEU A 188 12.22 -9.80 -23.21
N LEU A 189 12.44 -11.09 -23.36
CA LEU A 189 13.20 -11.92 -22.42
C LEU A 189 14.41 -12.51 -23.13
N THR A 190 15.58 -12.38 -22.51
CA THR A 190 16.82 -13.00 -22.97
C THR A 190 17.66 -13.34 -21.75
N ASP A 191 18.50 -14.36 -21.86
CA ASP A 191 19.44 -14.76 -20.83
C ASP A 191 20.88 -14.70 -21.36
N ASP A 192 21.86 -14.62 -20.45
CA ASP A 192 23.27 -14.77 -20.78
C ASP A 192 23.50 -16.13 -21.46
N LEU A 193 24.35 -16.17 -22.46
CA LEU A 193 24.73 -17.42 -23.14
C LEU A 193 26.22 -17.70 -22.96
N SER A 194 26.53 -18.88 -22.44
CA SER A 194 27.91 -19.44 -22.45
C SER A 194 27.95 -20.62 -23.41
N MET A 195 28.88 -20.61 -24.36
CA MET A 195 28.97 -21.63 -25.40
C MET A 195 30.43 -21.97 -25.76
N LYS A 196 30.67 -23.19 -26.30
CA LYS A 196 31.92 -23.54 -26.94
C LYS A 196 31.91 -23.10 -28.40
N PHE A 197 33.09 -22.85 -28.94
CA PHE A 197 33.18 -22.46 -30.34
C PHE A 197 32.57 -23.53 -31.28
N LYS A 198 31.60 -23.10 -32.09
CA LYS A 198 30.85 -23.94 -33.05
C LYS A 198 30.09 -25.13 -32.43
N ASP A 199 29.67 -25.09 -31.19
CA ASP A 199 28.89 -26.17 -30.56
C ASP A 199 27.41 -26.19 -30.99
N GLY A 200 26.98 -25.27 -31.85
CA GLY A 200 25.60 -25.18 -32.37
C GLY A 200 24.64 -24.41 -31.48
N SER A 201 25.08 -23.87 -30.32
CA SER A 201 24.24 -23.05 -29.45
C SER A 201 23.70 -21.85 -30.19
N LYS A 202 22.46 -21.50 -29.86
CA LYS A 202 21.75 -20.33 -30.38
C LYS A 202 21.48 -19.35 -29.26
N PHE A 203 21.61 -18.07 -29.57
CA PHE A 203 21.11 -17.04 -28.69
C PHE A 203 19.63 -16.82 -28.96
N ASN A 204 18.79 -16.83 -27.92
CA ASN A 204 17.35 -16.74 -28.02
C ASN A 204 16.83 -15.49 -27.35
N ALA A 205 15.82 -14.87 -27.97
CA ALA A 205 15.01 -13.82 -27.36
C ALA A 205 13.54 -14.19 -27.50
N THR A 206 12.81 -14.16 -26.39
CA THR A 206 11.36 -14.41 -26.38
C THR A 206 10.61 -13.09 -26.32
N VAL A 207 9.63 -12.92 -27.21
CA VAL A 207 8.72 -11.78 -27.23
C VAL A 207 7.37 -12.20 -26.69
N LEU A 208 6.84 -11.40 -25.77
CA LEU A 208 5.54 -11.58 -25.16
C LEU A 208 4.61 -10.40 -25.52
N ASP A 209 3.31 -10.66 -25.52
CA ASP A 209 2.30 -9.62 -25.60
C ASP A 209 2.10 -8.90 -24.23
N GLY A 210 1.20 -7.91 -24.20
CA GLY A 210 0.86 -7.21 -22.95
C GLY A 210 0.18 -8.05 -21.88
N GLN A 211 -0.19 -9.29 -22.17
CA GLN A 211 -0.77 -10.28 -21.25
C GLN A 211 0.24 -11.36 -20.84
N GLY A 212 1.48 -11.30 -21.39
CA GLY A 212 2.54 -12.26 -21.12
C GLY A 212 2.46 -13.55 -21.91
N LYS A 213 1.70 -13.57 -23.01
CA LYS A 213 1.63 -14.69 -23.94
C LYS A 213 2.70 -14.56 -25.02
N PRO A 214 3.29 -15.67 -25.49
CA PRO A 214 4.22 -15.66 -26.62
C PRO A 214 3.62 -14.96 -27.83
N LEU A 215 4.43 -14.14 -28.52
CA LEU A 215 4.00 -13.37 -29.66
C LEU A 215 4.80 -13.77 -30.91
N ALA A 216 4.14 -14.47 -31.83
CA ALA A 216 4.71 -14.94 -33.09
C ALA A 216 4.86 -13.82 -34.13
N ASN A 217 5.65 -14.06 -35.17
CA ASN A 217 5.82 -13.20 -36.33
C ASN A 217 6.31 -11.77 -36.00
N GLN A 218 7.09 -11.62 -34.89
CA GLN A 218 7.71 -10.36 -34.52
C GLN A 218 9.17 -10.31 -34.97
N THR A 219 9.58 -9.18 -35.49
CA THR A 219 11.00 -8.97 -35.84
C THR A 219 11.76 -8.51 -34.60
N VAL A 220 12.71 -9.32 -34.16
CA VAL A 220 13.71 -8.97 -33.14
C VAL A 220 15.01 -8.64 -33.82
N ILE A 221 15.62 -7.52 -33.47
CA ILE A 221 16.93 -7.11 -33.95
C ILE A 221 17.98 -7.44 -32.88
N PHE A 222 18.96 -8.25 -33.24
CA PHE A 222 20.12 -8.53 -32.38
C PHE A 222 21.30 -7.68 -32.85
N ASN A 223 21.95 -6.99 -31.92
CA ASN A 223 23.19 -6.25 -32.17
C ASN A 223 24.33 -6.89 -31.41
N ILE A 224 25.38 -7.27 -32.14
CA ILE A 224 26.66 -7.78 -31.61
C ILE A 224 27.79 -7.00 -32.27
N ASN A 225 28.62 -6.28 -31.51
CA ASN A 225 29.75 -5.49 -32.01
C ASN A 225 29.37 -4.53 -33.16
N GLY A 226 28.18 -3.94 -33.12
CA GLY A 226 27.69 -3.01 -34.17
C GLY A 226 27.12 -3.71 -35.41
N VAL A 227 27.11 -5.04 -35.46
CA VAL A 227 26.48 -5.81 -36.53
C VAL A 227 25.05 -6.17 -36.14
N PHE A 228 24.08 -5.88 -37.02
CA PHE A 228 22.66 -6.07 -36.74
C PHE A 228 22.14 -7.29 -37.51
N TYR A 229 21.35 -8.10 -36.79
CA TYR A 229 20.74 -9.33 -37.32
C TYR A 229 19.24 -9.30 -37.05
N ASN A 230 18.42 -9.33 -38.09
CA ASN A 230 16.97 -9.42 -37.95
C ASN A 230 16.54 -10.90 -37.90
N LYS A 231 15.74 -11.26 -36.89
CA LYS A 231 15.14 -12.59 -36.73
C LYS A 231 13.66 -12.46 -36.38
N THR A 232 12.88 -13.36 -36.93
CA THR A 232 11.43 -13.39 -36.67
C THR A 232 11.13 -14.42 -35.61
N THR A 233 10.21 -14.10 -34.69
CA THR A 233 9.74 -15.07 -33.68
C THR A 233 8.88 -16.14 -34.29
N ALA A 234 9.08 -17.39 -33.88
CA ALA A 234 8.22 -18.52 -34.18
C ALA A 234 6.92 -18.49 -33.33
N ASP A 235 6.08 -19.51 -33.43
CA ASP A 235 4.80 -19.60 -32.72
C ASP A 235 4.94 -19.59 -31.19
N ASP A 236 6.09 -20.02 -30.67
CA ASP A 236 6.47 -19.95 -29.26
C ASP A 236 6.98 -18.58 -28.82
N GLY A 237 6.96 -17.57 -29.72
CA GLY A 237 7.45 -16.22 -29.47
C GLY A 237 8.97 -16.10 -29.46
N VAL A 238 9.74 -17.15 -29.85
CA VAL A 238 11.20 -17.15 -29.78
C VAL A 238 11.83 -16.77 -31.11
N ALA A 239 12.71 -15.76 -31.08
CA ALA A 239 13.64 -15.44 -32.17
C ALA A 239 15.01 -15.99 -31.83
N SER A 240 15.63 -16.75 -32.77
CA SER A 240 16.91 -17.41 -32.56
C SER A 240 18.01 -16.88 -33.48
N LEU A 241 19.21 -16.64 -32.93
CA LEU A 241 20.38 -16.23 -33.67
C LEU A 241 21.49 -17.29 -33.49
N ASN A 242 21.99 -17.83 -34.60
CA ASN A 242 23.15 -18.70 -34.60
C ASN A 242 24.41 -17.88 -34.27
N ILE A 243 25.16 -18.28 -33.28
CA ILE A 243 26.40 -17.59 -32.87
C ILE A 243 27.60 -18.27 -33.51
N ARG A 244 28.41 -17.48 -34.25
CA ARG A 244 29.62 -17.94 -34.93
C ARG A 244 30.80 -17.03 -34.59
N LEU A 245 30.90 -16.62 -33.31
CA LEU A 245 31.98 -15.76 -32.83
C LEU A 245 33.15 -16.57 -32.34
N LEU A 246 34.36 -15.99 -32.45
CA LEU A 246 35.56 -16.57 -31.87
C LEU A 246 35.48 -16.56 -30.32
N ARG A 247 36.48 -17.22 -29.69
CA ARG A 247 36.61 -17.18 -28.23
C ARG A 247 36.66 -15.73 -27.72
N GLY A 248 35.87 -15.40 -26.73
CA GLY A 248 35.85 -14.07 -26.15
C GLY A 248 34.55 -13.81 -25.35
N GLU A 249 34.49 -12.63 -24.78
CA GLU A 249 33.27 -12.10 -24.16
C GLU A 249 32.67 -11.01 -25.07
N TYR A 250 31.38 -11.08 -25.29
CA TYR A 250 30.65 -10.17 -26.15
C TYR A 250 29.39 -9.67 -25.44
N ILE A 251 28.94 -8.51 -25.85
CA ILE A 251 27.66 -7.98 -25.44
C ILE A 251 26.71 -8.12 -26.61
N ILE A 252 25.52 -8.70 -26.35
CA ILE A 252 24.45 -8.78 -27.32
C ILE A 252 23.26 -7.96 -26.82
N THR A 253 22.75 -7.08 -27.68
CA THR A 253 21.56 -6.29 -27.42
C THR A 253 20.44 -6.79 -28.27
N SER A 254 19.32 -7.20 -27.66
CA SER A 254 18.08 -7.54 -28.33
C SER A 254 17.15 -6.33 -28.34
N ILE A 255 16.58 -6.00 -29.48
CA ILE A 255 15.73 -4.84 -29.68
C ILE A 255 14.40 -5.29 -30.28
N TRP A 256 13.30 -4.89 -29.65
CA TRP A 256 11.95 -5.09 -30.16
C TRP A 256 11.07 -3.89 -29.80
N ASN A 257 10.39 -3.30 -30.79
CA ASN A 257 9.49 -2.16 -30.59
C ASN A 257 10.09 -1.01 -29.74
N SER A 258 11.31 -0.61 -30.03
CA SER A 258 12.07 0.42 -29.30
C SER A 258 12.42 0.05 -27.84
N TYR A 259 12.08 -1.16 -27.38
CA TYR A 259 12.55 -1.69 -26.11
C TYR A 259 13.83 -2.51 -26.33
N GLN A 260 14.82 -2.30 -25.47
CA GLN A 260 16.12 -2.94 -25.58
C GLN A 260 16.46 -3.73 -24.32
N LEU A 261 17.04 -4.88 -24.48
CA LEU A 261 17.61 -5.70 -23.40
C LEU A 261 19.00 -6.14 -23.78
N THR A 262 19.97 -5.91 -22.91
CA THR A 262 21.38 -6.21 -23.14
C THR A 262 21.85 -7.29 -22.17
N VAL A 263 22.48 -8.32 -22.70
CA VAL A 263 23.01 -9.46 -21.94
C VAL A 263 24.41 -9.81 -22.40
N ARG A 264 25.10 -10.68 -21.65
CA ARG A 264 26.45 -11.14 -21.93
C ARG A 264 26.45 -12.46 -22.70
N LEU A 265 27.36 -12.56 -23.64
CA LEU A 265 27.67 -13.78 -24.37
C LEU A 265 29.11 -14.16 -24.13
N ARG A 266 29.38 -15.36 -23.64
CA ARG A 266 30.71 -15.86 -23.34
C ARG A 266 31.07 -17.05 -24.23
N GLY A 267 32.08 -16.91 -25.08
CA GLY A 267 32.66 -18.00 -25.81
C GLY A 267 33.73 -18.69 -24.93
N ILE A 268 33.51 -19.94 -24.53
CA ILE A 268 34.42 -20.73 -23.73
C ILE A 268 35.35 -21.51 -24.67
N ALA A 269 36.67 -21.59 -24.35
CA ALA A 269 37.58 -22.47 -25.07
C ALA A 269 37.17 -23.94 -24.94
N PRO A 270 37.38 -24.77 -25.97
CA PRO A 270 37.32 -26.21 -25.78
C PRO A 270 38.40 -26.60 -24.74
N ILE A 271 38.04 -27.42 -23.77
CA ILE A 271 39.02 -28.06 -22.89
C ILE A 271 39.82 -29.01 -23.79
N LEU A 272 41.14 -28.77 -23.91
CA LEU A 272 42.06 -29.63 -24.62
C LEU A 272 42.22 -30.94 -23.86
#